data_f6bb1a495707ba744e2326174cba0055
#
_entry.id   f6bb1a495707ba744e2326174cba0055
#
_cell.length_a   1.000
_cell.length_b   1.000
_cell.length_c   1.000
_cell.angle_alpha   90.00
_cell.angle_beta   90.00
_cell.angle_gamma   90.00
#
_symmetry.space_group_name_H-M   'P 1'
#
loop_
_entity.id
_entity.type
_entity.pdbx_description
1 polymer ?
#
loop_
_entity_poly.entity_id
_entity_poly.type
_entity_poly.pdbx_seq_one_letter_code
_entity_poly.pdbx_strand_id
1 'polypeptide(L)'
;MPIGANLFEAVDCEHEGAMLRGRLLRPSHRDVRHQQGGSVLMFPGATGPSKSYEAAMRELADAGYLVLDANMYGEEVDLTSVSAAGQGFADLMADPVRLRGRAIAWFERLRDMAGVDPERIAAIGYCFGGKCVLELARSGAALQMVTSFHGLLTTHAPALPGSIRARVAIWTGGEDPYAPRSDAEAVQAELDAAGADYQLTLFAKARHAFMDPDHDGFAPGIVYDRVAHRIAWAATRALLSETIDATP
;
A
#
# COMPACT_ATOMS: atom_id res chain seq x y z
N MET A 1 14.00 15.39 -27.33
CA MET A 1 14.62 15.39 -26.01
C MET A 1 14.24 14.10 -25.36
N PRO A 2 15.17 13.28 -24.86
CA PRO A 2 14.76 12.10 -24.11
C PRO A 2 13.98 12.58 -22.88
N ILE A 3 12.78 12.05 -22.68
CA ILE A 3 11.95 12.23 -21.50
C ILE A 3 12.81 11.83 -20.32
N GLY A 4 13.08 12.75 -19.39
CA GLY A 4 13.95 12.49 -18.23
C GLY A 4 13.46 11.26 -17.51
N ALA A 5 14.34 10.28 -17.35
CA ALA A 5 14.03 9.10 -16.53
C ALA A 5 13.64 9.61 -15.14
N ASN A 6 12.41 9.30 -14.70
CA ASN A 6 11.99 9.56 -13.33
C ASN A 6 12.95 8.80 -12.39
N LEU A 7 13.89 9.53 -11.82
CA LEU A 7 14.86 8.98 -10.88
C LEU A 7 14.22 8.89 -9.51
N PHE A 8 14.38 7.77 -8.86
CA PHE A 8 14.00 7.61 -7.46
C PHE A 8 14.94 8.45 -6.58
N GLU A 9 14.36 9.29 -5.73
CA GLU A 9 15.07 10.03 -4.69
C GLU A 9 15.00 9.20 -3.38
N ALA A 10 16.14 9.03 -2.69
CA ALA A 10 16.14 8.36 -1.39
C ALA A 10 15.43 9.22 -0.33
N VAL A 11 14.63 8.59 0.50
CA VAL A 11 13.94 9.22 1.63
C VAL A 11 14.17 8.38 2.87
N ASP A 12 14.70 9.00 3.90
CA ASP A 12 14.92 8.37 5.19
C ASP A 12 13.75 8.64 6.14
N CYS A 13 13.40 7.63 6.93
CA CYS A 13 12.41 7.67 7.99
C CYS A 13 12.97 6.94 9.21
N GLU A 14 12.96 7.57 10.37
CA GLU A 14 13.42 6.94 11.62
C GLU A 14 12.21 6.45 12.43
N HIS A 15 12.32 5.25 12.99
CA HIS A 15 11.36 4.73 13.95
C HIS A 15 12.06 3.83 14.98
N GLU A 16 11.93 4.19 16.26
CA GLU A 16 12.52 3.45 17.41
C GLU A 16 14.02 3.16 17.24
N GLY A 17 14.78 4.13 16.73
CA GLY A 17 16.22 4.00 16.50
C GLY A 17 16.61 3.22 15.26
N ALA A 18 15.66 2.68 14.51
CA ALA A 18 15.91 2.04 13.21
C ALA A 18 15.77 3.06 12.08
N MET A 19 16.76 3.10 11.18
CA MET A 19 16.67 3.88 9.94
C MET A 19 15.99 3.05 8.86
N LEU A 20 14.87 3.55 8.34
CA LEU A 20 14.11 2.97 7.24
C LEU A 20 14.40 3.79 5.98
N ARG A 21 14.69 3.14 4.86
CA ARG A 21 14.97 3.81 3.59
C ARG A 21 13.91 3.54 2.55
N GLY A 22 13.17 4.58 2.19
CA GLY A 22 12.21 4.57 1.11
C GLY A 22 12.71 5.28 -0.14
N ARG A 23 11.85 5.34 -1.15
CA ARG A 23 12.17 5.96 -2.44
C ARG A 23 11.00 6.84 -2.88
N LEU A 24 11.31 8.08 -3.22
CA LEU A 24 10.34 9.04 -3.73
C LEU A 24 10.41 9.12 -5.25
N LEU A 25 9.26 9.15 -5.87
CA LEU A 25 9.11 9.43 -7.29
C LEU A 25 8.22 10.65 -7.48
N ARG A 26 8.77 11.70 -8.11
CA ARG A 26 8.03 12.92 -8.40
C ARG A 26 7.34 12.83 -9.75
N PRO A 27 6.20 13.51 -9.94
CA PRO A 27 5.53 13.56 -11.23
C PRO A 27 6.44 14.16 -12.30
N SER A 28 6.45 13.53 -13.49
CA SER A 28 7.31 13.91 -14.63
C SER A 28 6.95 15.25 -15.23
N HIS A 29 5.68 15.60 -15.18
CA HIS A 29 5.13 16.85 -15.70
C HIS A 29 4.21 17.48 -14.65
N ARG A 30 4.48 18.72 -14.28
CA ARG A 30 3.45 19.57 -13.67
C ARG A 30 2.50 19.96 -14.81
N ASP A 31 1.46 19.19 -15.03
CA ASP A 31 0.35 19.67 -15.87
C ASP A 31 -0.23 20.89 -15.15
N VAL A 32 -0.12 22.06 -15.75
CA VAL A 32 -0.63 23.33 -15.21
C VAL A 32 -2.16 23.26 -14.95
N ARG A 33 -2.84 22.26 -15.49
CA ARG A 33 -4.27 21.99 -15.28
C ARG A 33 -4.57 21.16 -14.03
N HIS A 34 -3.56 20.45 -13.49
CA HIS A 34 -3.64 19.73 -12.23
C HIS A 34 -2.60 20.33 -11.27
N GLN A 35 -2.90 21.53 -10.75
CA GLN A 35 -2.10 22.13 -9.71
C GLN A 35 -2.08 21.18 -8.50
N GLN A 36 -0.93 20.58 -8.24
CA GLN A 36 -0.64 19.66 -7.16
C GLN A 36 -1.54 18.40 -7.16
N GLY A 37 -1.16 17.37 -7.90
CA GLY A 37 -1.70 16.02 -7.72
C GLY A 37 -1.58 15.59 -6.26
N GLY A 38 -2.48 14.73 -5.79
CA GLY A 38 -2.40 14.13 -4.47
C GLY A 38 -1.09 13.36 -4.27
N SER A 39 -0.88 12.85 -3.07
CA SER A 39 0.30 12.04 -2.73
C SER A 39 -0.12 10.60 -2.42
N VAL A 40 0.67 9.64 -2.88
CA VAL A 40 0.40 8.20 -2.68
C VAL A 40 1.56 7.57 -1.93
N LEU A 41 1.26 7.05 -0.75
CA LEU A 41 2.18 6.22 0.04
C LEU A 41 2.00 4.77 -0.39
N MET A 42 3.07 4.12 -0.88
CA MET A 42 3.01 2.74 -1.35
C MET A 42 3.84 1.82 -0.48
N PHE A 43 3.28 0.65 -0.17
CA PHE A 43 3.94 -0.39 0.61
C PHE A 43 4.07 -1.66 -0.23
N PRO A 44 5.31 -2.16 -0.47
CA PRO A 44 5.55 -3.36 -1.26
C PRO A 44 5.20 -4.65 -0.50
N GLY A 45 5.30 -5.77 -1.20
CA GLY A 45 5.23 -7.11 -0.60
C GLY A 45 6.42 -7.42 0.32
N ALA A 46 6.37 -8.58 0.96
CA ALA A 46 7.36 -9.00 1.96
C ALA A 46 8.81 -9.08 1.42
N THR A 47 8.99 -9.29 0.13
CA THR A 47 10.32 -9.37 -0.53
C THR A 47 10.80 -8.03 -1.08
N GLY A 48 10.11 -6.94 -0.76
CA GLY A 48 10.39 -5.63 -1.33
C GLY A 48 9.71 -5.39 -2.68
N PRO A 49 10.06 -4.29 -3.39
CA PRO A 49 9.42 -3.88 -4.62
C PRO A 49 9.81 -4.77 -5.81
N SER A 50 8.81 -5.31 -6.52
CA SER A 50 8.96 -6.00 -7.80
C SER A 50 8.98 -5.00 -8.97
N LYS A 51 9.28 -5.48 -10.20
CA LYS A 51 9.24 -4.63 -11.40
C LYS A 51 7.83 -4.13 -11.69
N SER A 52 6.82 -4.96 -11.51
CA SER A 52 5.41 -4.58 -11.69
C SER A 52 4.96 -3.55 -10.65
N TYR A 53 5.43 -3.66 -9.41
CA TYR A 53 5.22 -2.65 -8.38
C TYR A 53 5.85 -1.30 -8.77
N GLU A 54 7.12 -1.30 -9.24
CA GLU A 54 7.77 -0.08 -9.73
C GLU A 54 7.09 0.50 -10.97
N ALA A 55 6.54 -0.34 -11.85
CA ALA A 55 5.76 0.12 -12.99
C ALA A 55 4.48 0.84 -12.53
N ALA A 56 3.80 0.33 -11.51
CA ALA A 56 2.64 0.99 -10.91
C ALA A 56 3.00 2.34 -10.28
N MET A 57 4.15 2.44 -9.59
CA MET A 57 4.66 3.73 -9.09
C MET A 57 4.86 4.75 -10.20
N ARG A 58 5.48 4.33 -11.32
CA ARG A 58 5.71 5.21 -12.48
C ARG A 58 4.40 5.64 -13.13
N GLU A 59 3.45 4.72 -13.28
CA GLU A 59 2.12 5.04 -13.82
C GLU A 59 1.41 6.11 -12.96
N LEU A 60 1.49 6.01 -11.65
CA LEU A 60 0.94 7.02 -10.74
C LEU A 60 1.68 8.36 -10.84
N ALA A 61 3.02 8.34 -10.92
CA ALA A 61 3.79 9.56 -11.08
C ALA A 61 3.54 10.24 -12.45
N ASP A 62 3.35 9.45 -13.51
CA ASP A 62 2.98 9.97 -14.83
C ASP A 62 1.54 10.52 -14.84
N ALA A 63 0.66 10.00 -13.97
CA ALA A 63 -0.67 10.55 -13.75
C ALA A 63 -0.68 11.83 -12.88
N GLY A 64 0.48 12.26 -12.36
CA GLY A 64 0.63 13.52 -11.62
C GLY A 64 0.72 13.39 -10.11
N TYR A 65 0.73 12.19 -9.54
CA TYR A 65 0.88 11.96 -8.11
C TYR A 65 2.34 12.02 -7.65
N LEU A 66 2.57 12.52 -6.44
CA LEU A 66 3.81 12.28 -5.71
C LEU A 66 3.74 10.87 -5.11
N VAL A 67 4.70 9.99 -5.38
CA VAL A 67 4.66 8.59 -4.94
C VAL A 67 5.84 8.31 -4.02
N LEU A 68 5.56 7.90 -2.78
CA LEU A 68 6.56 7.46 -1.81
C LEU A 68 6.45 5.94 -1.58
N ASP A 69 7.51 5.21 -1.92
CA ASP A 69 7.69 3.78 -1.62
C ASP A 69 8.26 3.62 -0.22
N ALA A 70 7.51 3.01 0.68
CA ALA A 70 7.84 2.84 2.08
C ALA A 70 8.48 1.47 2.35
N ASN A 71 9.78 1.43 2.62
CA ASN A 71 10.43 0.23 3.12
C ASN A 71 10.14 0.05 4.61
N MET A 72 9.50 -1.06 4.96
CA MET A 72 9.14 -1.38 6.35
C MET A 72 10.29 -1.99 7.16
N TYR A 73 11.39 -2.36 6.51
CA TYR A 73 12.55 -2.97 7.15
C TYR A 73 13.63 -1.93 7.44
N GLY A 74 14.45 -2.16 8.48
CA GLY A 74 15.63 -1.34 8.74
C GLY A 74 16.74 -1.57 7.70
N GLU A 75 17.72 -0.69 7.67
CA GLU A 75 18.88 -0.78 6.76
C GLU A 75 19.65 -2.11 6.88
N GLU A 76 19.54 -2.77 8.03
CA GLU A 76 20.18 -4.04 8.33
C GLU A 76 19.59 -5.22 7.55
N VAL A 77 18.41 -5.07 6.94
CA VAL A 77 17.76 -6.13 6.17
C VAL A 77 18.13 -6.01 4.69
N ASP A 78 18.90 -6.98 4.22
CA ASP A 78 19.25 -7.08 2.79
C ASP A 78 18.06 -7.61 1.97
N LEU A 79 17.35 -6.70 1.30
CA LEU A 79 16.22 -7.05 0.44
C LEU A 79 16.60 -7.74 -0.88
N THR A 80 17.90 -7.86 -1.19
CA THR A 80 18.35 -8.68 -2.33
C THR A 80 18.41 -10.18 -1.95
N SER A 81 18.37 -10.49 -0.66
CA SER A 81 18.29 -11.83 -0.11
C SER A 81 16.86 -12.17 0.29
N VAL A 82 16.25 -13.14 -0.41
CA VAL A 82 14.89 -13.65 -0.09
C VAL A 82 14.83 -14.15 1.36
N SER A 83 15.89 -14.79 1.86
CA SER A 83 15.93 -15.26 3.25
C SER A 83 15.96 -14.13 4.26
N ALA A 84 16.76 -13.07 4.01
CA ALA A 84 16.83 -11.92 4.91
C ALA A 84 15.51 -11.11 4.90
N ALA A 85 14.91 -10.91 3.73
CA ALA A 85 13.61 -10.29 3.60
C ALA A 85 12.52 -11.11 4.32
N GLY A 86 12.54 -12.43 4.18
CA GLY A 86 11.65 -13.35 4.88
C GLY A 86 11.78 -13.28 6.41
N GLN A 87 13.01 -13.18 6.94
CA GLN A 87 13.23 -12.99 8.37
C GLN A 87 12.71 -11.62 8.85
N GLY A 88 13.02 -10.54 8.13
CA GLY A 88 12.52 -9.19 8.46
C GLY A 88 10.99 -9.13 8.45
N PHE A 89 10.35 -9.81 7.51
CA PHE A 89 8.89 -9.98 7.49
C PHE A 89 8.39 -10.73 8.73
N ALA A 90 9.00 -11.87 9.08
CA ALA A 90 8.62 -12.67 10.24
C ALA A 90 8.77 -11.87 11.55
N ASP A 91 9.84 -11.10 11.69
CA ASP A 91 10.10 -10.26 12.85
C ASP A 91 9.04 -9.15 13.02
N LEU A 92 8.64 -8.50 11.92
CA LEU A 92 7.55 -7.50 11.96
C LEU A 92 6.18 -8.12 12.18
N MET A 93 5.92 -9.31 11.66
CA MET A 93 4.66 -10.03 11.93
C MET A 93 4.56 -10.48 13.39
N ALA A 94 5.70 -10.77 14.04
CA ALA A 94 5.77 -11.11 15.47
C ALA A 94 5.65 -9.88 16.39
N ASP A 95 5.90 -8.67 15.85
CA ASP A 95 5.77 -7.39 16.57
C ASP A 95 4.78 -6.45 15.86
N PRO A 96 3.48 -6.70 16.00
CA PRO A 96 2.46 -5.93 15.29
C PRO A 96 2.37 -4.47 15.76
N VAL A 97 2.83 -4.15 16.96
CA VAL A 97 2.90 -2.76 17.45
C VAL A 97 3.95 -1.99 16.68
N ARG A 98 5.15 -2.56 16.53
CA ARG A 98 6.22 -1.98 15.72
C ARG A 98 5.81 -1.87 14.24
N LEU A 99 5.14 -2.89 13.69
CA LEU A 99 4.63 -2.86 12.33
C LEU A 99 3.71 -1.64 12.12
N ARG A 100 2.70 -1.47 12.97
CA ARG A 100 1.79 -0.32 12.90
C ARG A 100 2.54 1.01 13.11
N GLY A 101 3.46 1.07 14.07
CA GLY A 101 4.29 2.24 14.34
C GLY A 101 5.11 2.68 13.12
N ARG A 102 5.77 1.73 12.43
CA ARG A 102 6.53 2.02 11.20
C ARG A 102 5.62 2.52 10.06
N ALA A 103 4.44 1.94 9.90
CA ALA A 103 3.48 2.42 8.91
C ALA A 103 3.03 3.87 9.19
N ILE A 104 2.76 4.20 10.46
CA ILE A 104 2.44 5.56 10.91
C ILE A 104 3.62 6.51 10.66
N ALA A 105 4.84 6.10 11.01
CA ALA A 105 6.04 6.93 10.80
C ALA A 105 6.23 7.30 9.32
N TRP A 106 6.01 6.35 8.40
CA TRP A 106 6.04 6.62 6.96
C TRP A 106 4.94 7.57 6.49
N PHE A 107 3.73 7.44 7.03
CA PHE A 107 2.64 8.37 6.74
C PHE A 107 2.99 9.80 7.21
N GLU A 108 3.47 9.94 8.44
CA GLU A 108 3.87 11.23 8.99
C GLU A 108 5.05 11.82 8.20
N ARG A 109 6.02 10.98 7.84
CA ARG A 109 7.15 11.40 7.01
C ARG A 109 6.70 11.96 5.65
N LEU A 110 5.73 11.31 4.99
CA LEU A 110 5.17 11.82 3.74
C LEU A 110 4.39 13.12 3.98
N ARG A 111 3.50 13.15 4.96
CA ARG A 111 2.64 14.29 5.29
C ARG A 111 3.46 15.55 5.54
N ASP A 112 4.61 15.43 6.21
CA ASP A 112 5.47 16.55 6.61
C ASP A 112 6.46 16.95 5.50
N MET A 113 6.43 16.32 4.32
CA MET A 113 7.29 16.70 3.19
C MET A 113 6.82 18.01 2.55
N ALA A 114 7.78 18.84 2.16
CA ALA A 114 7.48 20.08 1.44
C ALA A 114 6.75 19.81 0.12
N GLY A 115 5.63 20.48 -0.07
CA GLY A 115 4.78 20.38 -1.27
C GLY A 115 3.77 19.24 -1.24
N VAL A 116 3.63 18.53 -0.12
CA VAL A 116 2.54 17.57 0.12
C VAL A 116 1.34 18.32 0.70
N ASP A 117 0.16 18.07 0.14
CA ASP A 117 -1.10 18.51 0.73
C ASP A 117 -1.59 17.42 1.69
N PRO A 118 -1.63 17.67 3.00
CA PRO A 118 -2.00 16.66 4.00
C PRO A 118 -3.46 16.18 3.87
N GLU A 119 -4.32 16.94 3.20
CA GLU A 119 -5.72 16.57 2.96
C GLU A 119 -5.88 15.72 1.69
N ARG A 120 -4.78 15.42 0.98
CA ARG A 120 -4.80 14.71 -0.31
C ARG A 120 -3.79 13.58 -0.35
N ILE A 121 -3.80 12.72 0.69
CA ILE A 121 -2.93 11.55 0.82
C ILE A 121 -3.74 10.28 0.75
N ALA A 122 -3.33 9.36 -0.12
CA ALA A 122 -3.81 7.99 -0.17
C ALA A 122 -2.68 6.99 0.13
N ALA A 123 -3.03 5.77 0.52
CA ALA A 123 -2.04 4.69 0.67
C ALA A 123 -2.45 3.43 -0.10
N ILE A 124 -1.48 2.77 -0.72
CA ILE A 124 -1.66 1.54 -1.50
C ILE A 124 -0.67 0.49 -1.01
N GLY A 125 -1.14 -0.74 -0.78
CA GLY A 125 -0.27 -1.82 -0.32
C GLY A 125 -0.54 -3.15 -1.00
N TYR A 126 0.53 -3.92 -1.19
CA TYR A 126 0.52 -5.22 -1.85
C TYR A 126 0.96 -6.29 -0.86
N CYS A 127 0.24 -7.40 -0.73
CA CYS A 127 0.59 -8.51 0.17
C CYS A 127 0.83 -8.01 1.62
N PHE A 128 2.04 -8.10 2.13
CA PHE A 128 2.45 -7.51 3.41
C PHE A 128 2.16 -6.00 3.48
N GLY A 129 2.42 -5.27 2.41
CA GLY A 129 2.05 -3.85 2.31
C GLY A 129 0.55 -3.62 2.39
N GLY A 130 -0.26 -4.57 1.90
CA GLY A 130 -1.72 -4.55 2.07
C GLY A 130 -2.15 -4.60 3.53
N LYS A 131 -1.42 -5.37 4.37
CA LYS A 131 -1.59 -5.32 5.83
C LYS A 131 -1.18 -3.96 6.38
N CYS A 132 -0.03 -3.41 5.95
CA CYS A 132 0.47 -2.13 6.45
C CYS A 132 -0.54 -0.99 6.25
N VAL A 133 -1.18 -0.89 5.08
CA VAL A 133 -2.18 0.16 4.82
C VAL A 133 -3.46 -0.04 5.63
N LEU A 134 -3.87 -1.29 5.89
CA LEU A 134 -5.02 -1.57 6.76
C LEU A 134 -4.71 -1.22 8.22
N GLU A 135 -3.49 -1.53 8.70
CA GLU A 135 -3.05 -1.12 10.04
C GLU A 135 -2.99 0.42 10.16
N LEU A 136 -2.59 1.10 9.09
CA LEU A 136 -2.58 2.56 9.02
C LEU A 136 -4.00 3.15 9.08
N ALA A 137 -4.97 2.57 8.35
CA ALA A 137 -6.37 2.98 8.44
C ALA A 137 -6.93 2.75 9.86
N ARG A 138 -6.67 1.58 10.47
CA ARG A 138 -7.07 1.23 11.84
C ARG A 138 -6.51 2.18 12.89
N SER A 139 -5.34 2.77 12.65
CA SER A 139 -4.73 3.76 13.56
C SER A 139 -5.45 5.10 13.59
N GLY A 140 -6.37 5.35 12.66
CA GLY A 140 -7.04 6.64 12.50
C GLY A 140 -6.22 7.69 11.77
N ALA A 141 -5.16 7.30 11.05
CA ALA A 141 -4.38 8.21 10.22
C ALA A 141 -5.28 8.98 9.24
N ALA A 142 -5.00 10.27 9.07
CA ALA A 142 -5.80 11.17 8.26
C ALA A 142 -5.50 10.98 6.75
N LEU A 143 -5.88 9.81 6.25
CA LEU A 143 -5.80 9.45 4.83
C LEU A 143 -7.17 9.63 4.19
N GLN A 144 -7.21 10.00 2.90
CA GLN A 144 -8.45 10.03 2.13
C GLN A 144 -8.86 8.63 1.68
N MET A 145 -7.88 7.78 1.36
CA MET A 145 -8.11 6.44 0.86
C MET A 145 -6.99 5.48 1.24
N VAL A 146 -7.33 4.23 1.49
CA VAL A 146 -6.37 3.12 1.52
C VAL A 146 -6.82 2.00 0.59
N THR A 147 -5.86 1.37 -0.10
CA THR A 147 -6.11 0.21 -0.95
C THR A 147 -5.21 -0.94 -0.56
N SER A 148 -5.81 -2.08 -0.26
CA SER A 148 -5.11 -3.35 0.03
C SER A 148 -5.32 -4.32 -1.12
N PHE A 149 -4.23 -4.68 -1.82
CA PHE A 149 -4.21 -5.72 -2.85
C PHE A 149 -3.68 -7.01 -2.25
N HIS A 150 -4.47 -8.11 -2.30
CA HIS A 150 -4.13 -9.43 -1.74
C HIS A 150 -3.39 -9.33 -0.39
N GLY A 151 -3.85 -8.42 0.47
CA GLY A 151 -3.23 -8.16 1.76
C GLY A 151 -3.55 -9.21 2.80
N LEU A 152 -2.68 -9.31 3.82
CA LEU A 152 -2.98 -10.07 5.04
C LEU A 152 -3.98 -9.25 5.87
N LEU A 153 -5.18 -9.79 6.09
CA LEU A 153 -6.32 -9.02 6.61
C LEU A 153 -6.42 -8.99 8.15
N THR A 154 -5.74 -9.93 8.80
CA THR A 154 -5.74 -10.06 10.28
C THR A 154 -5.11 -8.85 10.99
N THR A 155 -5.52 -8.59 12.22
CA THR A 155 -4.95 -7.51 13.06
C THR A 155 -4.85 -7.94 14.52
N HIS A 156 -3.93 -7.30 15.28
CA HIS A 156 -3.82 -7.43 16.72
C HIS A 156 -4.72 -6.46 17.48
N ALA A 157 -5.15 -5.39 16.82
CA ALA A 157 -5.97 -4.34 17.40
C ALA A 157 -6.98 -3.83 16.36
N PRO A 158 -8.20 -4.38 16.34
CA PRO A 158 -9.26 -3.95 15.46
C PRO A 158 -9.58 -2.46 15.61
N ALA A 159 -10.15 -1.89 14.54
CA ALA A 159 -10.57 -0.51 14.53
C ALA A 159 -11.67 -0.25 15.56
N LEU A 160 -11.57 0.88 16.25
CA LEU A 160 -12.65 1.36 17.14
C LEU A 160 -13.76 2.03 16.31
N PRO A 161 -15.00 2.03 16.80
CA PRO A 161 -16.09 2.75 16.15
C PRO A 161 -15.72 4.20 15.82
N GLY A 162 -15.85 4.60 14.55
CA GLY A 162 -15.54 5.95 14.07
C GLY A 162 -14.05 6.29 13.96
N SER A 163 -13.13 5.32 14.18
CA SER A 163 -11.69 5.61 14.11
C SER A 163 -11.14 5.65 12.70
N ILE A 164 -11.73 4.93 11.75
CA ILE A 164 -11.27 4.91 10.35
C ILE A 164 -11.80 6.14 9.63
N ARG A 165 -10.89 6.96 9.12
CA ARG A 165 -11.21 8.19 8.35
C ARG A 165 -11.16 7.97 6.86
N ALA A 166 -10.30 7.06 6.41
CA ALA A 166 -10.08 6.77 5.01
C ALA A 166 -11.25 5.97 4.41
N ARG A 167 -11.53 6.17 3.12
CA ARG A 167 -12.23 5.17 2.32
C ARG A 167 -11.34 3.94 2.16
N VAL A 168 -11.86 2.76 2.47
CA VAL A 168 -11.08 1.51 2.43
C VAL A 168 -11.45 0.67 1.22
N ALA A 169 -10.49 0.30 0.38
CA ALA A 169 -10.68 -0.63 -0.74
C ALA A 169 -9.87 -1.91 -0.51
N ILE A 170 -10.53 -3.05 -0.49
CA ILE A 170 -9.91 -4.37 -0.31
C ILE A 170 -10.18 -5.23 -1.54
N TRP A 171 -9.09 -5.68 -2.17
CA TRP A 171 -9.10 -6.58 -3.31
C TRP A 171 -8.47 -7.91 -2.89
N THR A 172 -9.25 -8.98 -2.76
CA THR A 172 -8.78 -10.25 -2.21
C THR A 172 -9.13 -11.43 -3.12
N GLY A 173 -8.34 -12.51 -3.03
CA GLY A 173 -8.56 -13.75 -3.75
C GLY A 173 -9.40 -14.74 -2.95
N GLY A 174 -10.38 -15.38 -3.62
CA GLY A 174 -11.22 -16.39 -2.97
C GLY A 174 -10.52 -17.74 -2.74
N GLU A 175 -9.38 -17.97 -3.42
CA GLU A 175 -8.51 -19.15 -3.24
C GLU A 175 -7.14 -18.74 -2.66
N ASP A 176 -7.05 -17.59 -1.98
CA ASP A 176 -5.83 -17.11 -1.32
C ASP A 176 -5.58 -17.88 -0.01
N PRO A 177 -4.49 -18.68 0.09
CA PRO A 177 -4.21 -19.43 1.31
C PRO A 177 -3.61 -18.57 2.43
N TYR A 178 -3.14 -17.36 2.12
CA TYR A 178 -2.54 -16.43 3.09
C TYR A 178 -3.55 -15.43 3.68
N ALA A 179 -4.69 -15.25 2.99
CA ALA A 179 -5.83 -14.48 3.46
C ALA A 179 -7.12 -15.24 3.11
N PRO A 180 -7.46 -16.31 3.86
CA PRO A 180 -8.62 -17.13 3.60
C PRO A 180 -9.93 -16.34 3.71
N ARG A 181 -11.03 -16.88 3.18
CA ARG A 181 -12.34 -16.21 3.19
C ARG A 181 -12.79 -15.81 4.59
N SER A 182 -12.45 -16.58 5.61
CA SER A 182 -12.73 -16.24 7.01
C SER A 182 -12.12 -14.92 7.45
N ASP A 183 -10.92 -14.57 6.92
CA ASP A 183 -10.28 -13.31 7.24
C ASP A 183 -10.97 -12.14 6.50
N ALA A 184 -11.45 -12.39 5.27
CA ALA A 184 -12.27 -11.42 4.54
C ALA A 184 -13.59 -11.13 5.25
N GLU A 185 -14.26 -12.16 5.77
CA GLU A 185 -15.48 -12.06 6.57
C GLU A 185 -15.21 -11.30 7.89
N ALA A 186 -14.10 -11.60 8.56
CA ALA A 186 -13.72 -10.95 9.82
C ALA A 186 -13.40 -9.46 9.62
N VAL A 187 -12.63 -9.09 8.58
CA VAL A 187 -12.33 -7.68 8.31
C VAL A 187 -13.59 -6.92 7.87
N GLN A 188 -14.49 -7.55 7.13
CA GLN A 188 -15.78 -6.95 6.79
C GLN A 188 -16.60 -6.63 8.04
N ALA A 189 -16.74 -7.59 8.95
CA ALA A 189 -17.45 -7.38 10.22
C ALA A 189 -16.80 -6.28 11.08
N GLU A 190 -15.46 -6.20 11.08
CA GLU A 190 -14.71 -5.13 11.74
C GLU A 190 -15.05 -3.75 11.15
N LEU A 191 -14.99 -3.61 9.81
CA LEU A 191 -15.26 -2.35 9.12
C LEU A 191 -16.72 -1.90 9.29
N ASP A 192 -17.67 -2.84 9.27
CA ASP A 192 -19.08 -2.59 9.58
C ASP A 192 -19.24 -2.03 11.00
N ALA A 193 -18.61 -2.68 11.98
CA ALA A 193 -18.65 -2.25 13.38
C ALA A 193 -17.95 -0.90 13.61
N ALA A 194 -16.91 -0.61 12.84
CA ALA A 194 -16.22 0.68 12.85
C ALA A 194 -17.02 1.79 12.17
N GLY A 195 -18.06 1.48 11.40
CA GLY A 195 -18.80 2.44 10.60
C GLY A 195 -17.97 3.04 9.45
N ALA A 196 -17.01 2.27 8.93
CA ALA A 196 -16.09 2.72 7.88
C ALA A 196 -16.81 2.79 6.51
N ASP A 197 -16.39 3.72 5.66
CA ASP A 197 -16.74 3.71 4.23
C ASP A 197 -15.77 2.75 3.51
N TYR A 198 -16.25 1.59 3.07
CA TYR A 198 -15.40 0.59 2.45
C TYR A 198 -16.03 -0.13 1.28
N GLN A 199 -15.18 -0.73 0.46
CA GLN A 199 -15.53 -1.74 -0.51
C GLN A 199 -14.60 -2.95 -0.37
N LEU A 200 -15.16 -4.16 -0.41
CA LEU A 200 -14.44 -5.41 -0.43
C LEU A 200 -14.85 -6.21 -1.66
N THR A 201 -13.89 -6.49 -2.53
CA THR A 201 -14.08 -7.30 -3.74
C THR A 201 -13.30 -8.58 -3.64
N LEU A 202 -14.01 -9.71 -3.69
CA LEU A 202 -13.43 -11.05 -3.69
C LEU A 202 -13.50 -11.64 -5.09
N PHE A 203 -12.33 -11.86 -5.69
CA PHE A 203 -12.19 -12.58 -6.97
C PHE A 203 -12.21 -14.07 -6.68
N ALA A 204 -13.31 -14.75 -6.99
CA ALA A 204 -13.62 -16.10 -6.51
C ALA A 204 -12.52 -17.16 -6.75
N LYS A 205 -11.73 -17.02 -7.83
CA LYS A 205 -10.68 -17.94 -8.24
C LYS A 205 -9.26 -17.39 -8.14
N ALA A 206 -9.11 -16.10 -7.84
CA ALA A 206 -7.79 -15.53 -7.67
C ALA A 206 -7.12 -16.06 -6.40
N ARG A 207 -5.81 -16.14 -6.45
CA ARG A 207 -4.95 -16.56 -5.35
C ARG A 207 -4.12 -15.39 -4.84
N HIS A 208 -3.18 -15.67 -3.93
CA HIS A 208 -2.28 -14.63 -3.41
C HIS A 208 -1.42 -14.03 -4.53
N ALA A 209 -1.03 -12.76 -4.37
CA ALA A 209 -0.22 -12.00 -5.33
C ALA A 209 -0.81 -11.91 -6.75
N PHE A 210 -2.15 -11.97 -6.90
CA PHE A 210 -2.79 -11.87 -8.21
C PHE A 210 -2.49 -10.57 -8.97
N MET A 211 -1.97 -9.55 -8.30
CA MET A 211 -1.52 -8.29 -8.90
C MET A 211 -0.08 -8.33 -9.42
N ASP A 212 0.71 -9.36 -9.10
CA ASP A 212 2.15 -9.35 -9.32
C ASP A 212 2.63 -10.46 -10.27
N PRO A 213 2.82 -10.15 -11.57
CA PRO A 213 3.33 -11.11 -12.54
C PRO A 213 4.79 -11.52 -12.30
N ASP A 214 5.58 -10.72 -11.57
CA ASP A 214 6.99 -11.04 -11.30
C ASP A 214 7.15 -12.15 -10.25
N HIS A 215 6.10 -12.38 -9.44
CA HIS A 215 6.07 -13.43 -8.42
C HIS A 215 5.16 -14.63 -8.81
N ASP A 216 4.69 -14.71 -10.07
CA ASP A 216 3.86 -15.84 -10.52
C ASP A 216 4.57 -17.18 -10.30
N GLY A 217 3.97 -18.07 -9.53
CA GLY A 217 4.54 -19.38 -9.19
C GLY A 217 5.71 -19.36 -8.18
N PHE A 218 6.00 -18.22 -7.55
CA PHE A 218 7.10 -18.08 -6.58
C PHE A 218 6.97 -19.03 -5.37
N ALA A 219 5.76 -19.27 -4.91
CA ALA A 219 5.46 -20.22 -3.85
C ALA A 219 4.05 -20.82 -4.03
N PRO A 220 3.72 -21.94 -3.38
CA PRO A 220 2.38 -22.50 -3.42
C PRO A 220 1.31 -21.47 -3.05
N GLY A 221 0.29 -21.31 -3.92
CA GLY A 221 -0.78 -20.36 -3.70
C GLY A 221 -0.50 -18.92 -4.18
N ILE A 222 0.69 -18.64 -4.70
CA ILE A 222 1.04 -17.37 -5.35
C ILE A 222 0.85 -17.52 -6.86
N VAL A 223 -0.16 -16.84 -7.41
CA VAL A 223 -0.53 -16.95 -8.84
C VAL A 223 -1.04 -15.61 -9.35
N TYR A 224 -0.46 -15.15 -10.44
CA TYR A 224 -0.91 -13.95 -11.14
C TYR A 224 -2.25 -14.18 -11.84
N ASP A 225 -3.17 -13.23 -11.70
CA ASP A 225 -4.43 -13.21 -12.45
C ASP A 225 -4.59 -11.87 -13.18
N ARG A 226 -4.36 -11.90 -14.49
CA ARG A 226 -4.42 -10.71 -15.34
C ARG A 226 -5.78 -10.00 -15.30
N VAL A 227 -6.88 -10.74 -15.18
CA VAL A 227 -8.23 -10.15 -15.18
C VAL A 227 -8.49 -9.46 -13.85
N ALA A 228 -8.23 -10.15 -12.73
CA ALA A 228 -8.35 -9.57 -11.40
C ALA A 228 -7.45 -8.34 -11.24
N HIS A 229 -6.18 -8.41 -11.69
CA HIS A 229 -5.25 -7.28 -11.70
C HIS A 229 -5.84 -6.06 -12.43
N ARG A 230 -6.26 -6.23 -13.69
CA ARG A 230 -6.77 -5.10 -14.48
C ARG A 230 -8.02 -4.45 -13.89
N ILE A 231 -8.92 -5.25 -13.33
CA ILE A 231 -10.14 -4.74 -12.69
C ILE A 231 -9.76 -3.97 -11.41
N ALA A 232 -8.98 -4.59 -10.52
CA ALA A 232 -8.59 -3.99 -9.25
C ALA A 232 -7.78 -2.69 -9.45
N TRP A 233 -6.84 -2.69 -10.40
CA TRP A 233 -6.03 -1.51 -10.71
C TRP A 233 -6.86 -0.37 -11.32
N ALA A 234 -7.71 -0.66 -12.29
CA ALA A 234 -8.57 0.35 -12.93
C ALA A 234 -9.53 0.99 -11.91
N ALA A 235 -10.14 0.18 -11.03
CA ALA A 235 -11.03 0.70 -9.99
C ALA A 235 -10.25 1.51 -8.92
N THR A 236 -9.04 1.08 -8.55
CA THR A 236 -8.19 1.86 -7.62
C THR A 236 -7.83 3.23 -8.19
N ARG A 237 -7.48 3.30 -9.49
CA ARG A 237 -7.21 4.58 -10.15
C ARG A 237 -8.43 5.50 -10.18
N ALA A 238 -9.61 4.95 -10.45
CA ALA A 238 -10.86 5.70 -10.39
C ALA A 238 -11.10 6.24 -8.97
N LEU A 239 -10.90 5.42 -7.94
CA LEU A 239 -11.03 5.85 -6.54
C LEU A 239 -10.03 6.94 -6.16
N LEU A 240 -8.76 6.84 -6.61
CA LEU A 240 -7.76 7.89 -6.38
C LEU A 240 -8.24 9.22 -6.98
N SER A 241 -8.71 9.19 -8.23
CA SER A 241 -9.23 10.39 -8.90
C SER A 241 -10.41 11.02 -8.15
N GLU A 242 -11.30 10.23 -7.61
CA GLU A 242 -12.47 10.72 -6.84
C GLU A 242 -12.13 11.20 -5.43
N THR A 243 -11.01 10.73 -4.85
CA THR A 243 -10.70 11.02 -3.44
C THR A 243 -9.60 12.04 -3.24
N ILE A 244 -8.55 12.04 -4.08
CA ILE A 244 -7.40 12.93 -3.89
C ILE A 244 -7.13 13.88 -5.07
N ASP A 245 -7.80 13.70 -6.23
CA ASP A 245 -7.77 14.69 -7.33
C ASP A 245 -8.96 15.64 -7.31
N ALA A 246 -10.05 15.27 -6.68
CA ALA A 246 -11.25 16.10 -6.64
C ALA A 246 -10.91 17.48 -6.08
N THR A 247 -10.97 18.47 -6.94
CA THR A 247 -11.05 19.87 -6.50
C THR A 247 -12.46 20.05 -5.92
N PRO A 248 -12.61 20.56 -4.71
CA PRO A 248 -13.91 20.83 -4.12
C PRO A 248 -14.73 21.82 -4.95
#